data_989d3a90664eb21db8b06fad42bffd97
#
_entry.id   989d3a90664eb21db8b06fad42bffd97
#
_cell.length_a   1.000
_cell.length_b   1.000
_cell.length_c   1.000
_cell.angle_alpha   90.00
_cell.angle_beta   90.00
_cell.angle_gamma   90.00
#
_symmetry.space_group_name_H-M   'P 1'
#
loop_
_entity.id
_entity.type
_entity.pdbx_description
1 polymer ?
#
loop_
_entity_poly.entity_id
_entity_poly.type
_entity_poly.pdbx_seq_one_letter_code
_entity_poly.pdbx_strand_id
1 'polypeptide(L)'
;MDYPATLEYLFARLPMFSRIGKAAYKADLDNTHALMAMLDHPERGLRCVHVAGTNGKGSTSHLLASILQEAGLRTGLYTSPHLKDFRERIRVNGAMIPEAAVTAFVELYRDRFEPITPSFFEWTVALAFDHFRTVGTDIAVIETGLGGRLDSTNVVTPEVSVITNIGWDHADLLGGSLQAIAREKAGIIKRGVPVVVGEAEGSIADVLRAKAEAEKAPWTLVDRTAEQPYTLDLAGPHQQQNARTVLATVELLRRQGWSIPDAAVARGLARTCTNTGFAGRWQVIGREPLTVVDVGHNEDGLRVVRTMLAADFSTPRNT
;
A
#
# COMPACT_ATOMS: atom_id res chain seq x y z
N MET A 1 7.18 27.94 -9.41
CA MET A 1 6.32 27.09 -10.31
C MET A 1 4.95 26.99 -9.64
N ASP A 2 3.84 27.02 -10.39
CA ASP A 2 2.52 26.68 -9.80
C ASP A 2 2.30 25.15 -9.77
N TYR A 3 1.23 24.71 -9.11
CA TYR A 3 0.96 23.27 -8.97
C TYR A 3 0.69 22.56 -10.31
N PRO A 4 -0.09 23.12 -11.26
CA PRO A 4 -0.26 22.55 -12.60
C PRO A 4 1.06 22.35 -13.34
N ALA A 5 1.94 23.34 -13.34
CA ALA A 5 3.26 23.23 -13.98
C ALA A 5 4.17 22.20 -13.26
N THR A 6 4.00 22.06 -11.94
CA THR A 6 4.69 21.02 -11.16
C THR A 6 4.24 19.62 -11.58
N LEU A 7 2.94 19.40 -11.74
CA LEU A 7 2.41 18.13 -12.24
C LEU A 7 2.86 17.85 -13.68
N GLU A 8 2.85 18.85 -14.55
CA GLU A 8 3.35 18.71 -15.91
C GLU A 8 4.82 18.25 -15.93
N TYR A 9 5.67 18.86 -15.09
CA TYR A 9 7.06 18.41 -14.92
C TYR A 9 7.13 16.94 -14.49
N LEU A 10 6.42 16.56 -13.45
CA LEU A 10 6.44 15.18 -12.91
C LEU A 10 5.93 14.16 -13.94
N PHE A 11 4.85 14.47 -14.67
CA PHE A 11 4.26 13.54 -15.61
C PHE A 11 4.96 13.52 -16.98
N ALA A 12 5.48 14.65 -17.46
CA ALA A 12 6.09 14.72 -18.77
C ALA A 12 7.57 14.31 -18.79
N ARG A 13 8.31 14.64 -17.75
CA ARG A 13 9.77 14.47 -17.69
C ARG A 13 10.24 13.16 -17.10
N LEU A 14 9.49 12.59 -16.15
CA LEU A 14 9.94 11.39 -15.42
C LEU A 14 9.46 10.11 -16.11
N PRO A 15 10.32 9.06 -16.22
CA PRO A 15 9.91 7.75 -16.67
C PRO A 15 8.79 7.17 -15.79
N MET A 16 7.65 6.84 -16.41
CA MET A 16 6.48 6.34 -15.70
C MET A 16 6.04 4.99 -16.27
N PHE A 17 5.84 4.01 -15.40
CA PHE A 17 5.46 2.65 -15.80
C PHE A 17 4.17 2.60 -16.64
N SER A 18 3.16 3.38 -16.28
CA SER A 18 1.91 3.45 -17.03
C SER A 18 2.05 4.01 -18.46
N ARG A 19 3.15 4.69 -18.77
CA ARG A 19 3.41 5.30 -20.10
C ARG A 19 4.38 4.49 -20.95
N ILE A 20 5.48 4.01 -20.36
CA ILE A 20 6.57 3.35 -21.09
C ILE A 20 6.81 1.90 -20.65
N GLY A 21 5.92 1.37 -19.78
CA GLY A 21 5.96 -0.02 -19.35
C GLY A 21 7.27 -0.39 -18.65
N LYS A 22 7.81 -1.56 -19.01
CA LYS A 22 9.02 -2.13 -18.41
C LYS A 22 10.25 -1.23 -18.46
N ALA A 23 10.34 -0.33 -19.43
CA ALA A 23 11.48 0.59 -19.57
C ALA A 23 11.59 1.59 -18.40
N ALA A 24 10.49 1.83 -17.66
CA ALA A 24 10.52 2.64 -16.44
C ALA A 24 10.95 1.86 -15.19
N TYR A 25 10.99 0.53 -15.26
CA TYR A 25 11.38 -0.32 -14.12
C TYR A 25 12.89 -0.44 -14.04
N LYS A 26 13.47 -0.04 -12.92
CA LYS A 26 14.88 -0.24 -12.59
C LYS A 26 15.01 -1.45 -11.67
N ALA A 27 15.92 -2.35 -12.02
CA ALA A 27 16.14 -3.58 -11.28
C ALA A 27 17.17 -3.41 -10.13
N ASP A 28 17.23 -2.23 -9.52
CA ASP A 28 18.08 -1.89 -8.38
C ASP A 28 17.43 -0.78 -7.52
N LEU A 29 18.07 -0.43 -6.41
CA LEU A 29 17.66 0.65 -5.52
C LEU A 29 18.67 1.81 -5.46
N ASP A 30 19.63 1.84 -6.37
CA ASP A 30 20.73 2.80 -6.32
C ASP A 30 20.23 4.24 -6.39
N ASN A 31 19.31 4.52 -7.30
CA ASN A 31 18.67 5.83 -7.38
C ASN A 31 17.94 6.19 -6.09
N THR A 32 17.15 5.25 -5.55
CA THR A 32 16.39 5.50 -4.32
C THR A 32 17.34 5.80 -3.16
N HIS A 33 18.43 5.06 -3.01
CA HIS A 33 19.44 5.35 -1.99
C HIS A 33 20.11 6.71 -2.19
N ALA A 34 20.40 7.09 -3.44
CA ALA A 34 20.96 8.40 -3.75
C ALA A 34 19.97 9.53 -3.40
N LEU A 35 18.67 9.36 -3.71
CA LEU A 35 17.62 10.32 -3.33
C LEU A 35 17.49 10.43 -1.81
N MET A 36 17.49 9.30 -1.08
CA MET A 36 17.42 9.29 0.38
C MET A 36 18.63 10.02 0.99
N ALA A 37 19.84 9.80 0.45
CA ALA A 37 21.04 10.51 0.91
C ALA A 37 20.94 12.02 0.67
N MET A 38 20.40 12.47 -0.47
CA MET A 38 20.19 13.90 -0.74
C MET A 38 19.16 14.56 0.16
N LEU A 39 18.23 13.77 0.70
CA LEU A 39 17.17 14.19 1.62
C LEU A 39 17.58 14.03 3.10
N ASP A 40 18.85 13.74 3.39
CA ASP A 40 19.33 13.47 4.74
C ASP A 40 18.57 12.29 5.41
N HIS A 41 18.37 11.21 4.63
CA HIS A 41 17.83 9.93 5.05
C HIS A 41 16.49 9.99 5.79
N PRO A 42 15.40 10.49 5.16
CA PRO A 42 14.07 10.55 5.80
C PRO A 42 13.48 9.17 6.14
N GLU A 43 13.99 8.12 5.49
CA GLU A 43 13.59 6.72 5.77
C GLU A 43 14.11 6.21 7.12
N ARG A 44 15.21 6.81 7.63
CA ARG A 44 15.80 6.43 8.91
C ARG A 44 14.97 6.98 10.06
N GLY A 45 14.48 6.07 10.90
CA GLY A 45 13.60 6.44 12.01
C GLY A 45 12.14 6.64 11.62
N LEU A 46 11.76 6.50 10.36
CA LEU A 46 10.37 6.46 9.93
C LEU A 46 9.72 5.16 10.43
N ARG A 47 8.95 5.25 11.51
CA ARG A 47 8.17 4.11 12.01
C ARG A 47 7.06 3.80 11.01
N CYS A 48 6.99 2.57 10.53
CA CYS A 48 6.02 2.25 9.49
C CYS A 48 5.60 0.78 9.49
N VAL A 49 4.45 0.51 8.85
CA VAL A 49 4.05 -0.82 8.39
C VAL A 49 4.25 -0.85 6.88
N HIS A 50 4.96 -1.86 6.39
CA HIS A 50 5.27 -2.00 4.96
C HIS A 50 4.42 -3.11 4.34
N VAL A 51 3.62 -2.77 3.32
CA VAL A 51 2.58 -3.65 2.76
C VAL A 51 2.90 -4.02 1.32
N ALA A 52 3.13 -5.30 1.08
CA ALA A 52 3.26 -5.90 -0.26
C ALA A 52 2.14 -6.92 -0.52
N GLY A 53 2.04 -7.39 -1.73
CA GLY A 53 1.08 -8.41 -2.15
C GLY A 53 0.68 -8.27 -3.62
N THR A 54 -0.11 -9.17 -4.14
CA THR A 54 -0.68 -9.03 -5.47
C THR A 54 -1.95 -8.19 -5.39
N ASN A 55 -2.97 -8.66 -4.71
CA ASN A 55 -4.23 -7.98 -4.48
C ASN A 55 -4.38 -7.55 -3.01
N GLY A 56 -5.23 -6.58 -2.73
CA GLY A 56 -5.55 -6.17 -1.36
C GLY A 56 -4.58 -5.20 -0.69
N LYS A 57 -3.43 -4.86 -1.29
CA LYS A 57 -2.44 -3.92 -0.72
C LYS A 57 -3.09 -2.59 -0.29
N GLY A 58 -3.71 -1.88 -1.23
CA GLY A 58 -4.35 -0.60 -0.96
C GLY A 58 -5.46 -0.70 0.08
N SER A 59 -6.35 -1.73 -0.01
CA SER A 59 -7.40 -1.95 1.00
C SER A 59 -6.80 -2.18 2.39
N THR A 60 -5.81 -3.06 2.52
CA THR A 60 -5.12 -3.33 3.79
C THR A 60 -4.45 -2.08 4.33
N SER A 61 -3.79 -1.29 3.46
CA SER A 61 -3.13 -0.04 3.86
C SER A 61 -4.13 1.01 4.37
N HIS A 62 -5.26 1.18 3.69
CA HIS A 62 -6.29 2.14 4.11
C HIS A 62 -7.03 1.69 5.38
N LEU A 63 -7.38 0.39 5.51
CA LEU A 63 -7.97 -0.17 6.72
C LEU A 63 -7.06 0.07 7.94
N LEU A 64 -5.76 -0.23 7.80
CA LEU A 64 -4.79 -0.05 8.88
C LEU A 64 -4.60 1.44 9.21
N ALA A 65 -4.42 2.30 8.21
CA ALA A 65 -4.28 3.73 8.43
C ALA A 65 -5.50 4.34 9.13
N SER A 66 -6.70 3.91 8.77
CA SER A 66 -7.94 4.35 9.43
C SER A 66 -7.97 3.97 10.91
N ILE A 67 -7.57 2.74 11.26
CA ILE A 67 -7.49 2.28 12.65
C ILE A 67 -6.47 3.11 13.44
N LEU A 68 -5.28 3.34 12.87
CA LEU A 68 -4.22 4.09 13.53
C LEU A 68 -4.64 5.56 13.78
N GLN A 69 -5.36 6.18 12.82
CA GLN A 69 -5.96 7.51 13.02
C GLN A 69 -6.99 7.52 14.15
N GLU A 70 -7.90 6.53 14.20
CA GLU A 70 -8.90 6.41 15.28
C GLU A 70 -8.26 6.11 16.65
N ALA A 71 -7.05 5.56 16.66
CA ALA A 71 -6.24 5.40 17.86
C ALA A 71 -5.55 6.72 18.31
N GLY A 72 -5.72 7.81 17.55
CA GLY A 72 -5.16 9.13 17.88
C GLY A 72 -3.73 9.34 17.39
N LEU A 73 -3.18 8.44 16.55
CA LEU A 73 -1.85 8.56 15.99
C LEU A 73 -1.85 9.45 14.74
N ARG A 74 -0.85 10.32 14.61
CA ARG A 74 -0.59 11.05 13.36
C ARG A 74 -0.08 10.07 12.33
N THR A 75 -0.97 9.62 11.47
CA THR A 75 -0.75 8.49 10.56
C THR A 75 -0.45 8.96 9.16
N GLY A 76 0.76 8.63 8.65
CA GLY A 76 1.09 8.73 7.24
C GLY A 76 0.50 7.56 6.44
N LEU A 77 0.14 7.80 5.20
CA LEU A 77 -0.30 6.75 4.27
C LEU A 77 0.28 7.02 2.88
N TYR A 78 1.06 6.07 2.38
CA TYR A 78 1.56 6.06 1.01
C TYR A 78 0.93 4.92 0.23
N THR A 79 0.24 5.24 -0.88
CA THR A 79 -0.44 4.26 -1.74
C THR A 79 -0.25 4.57 -3.23
N SER A 80 -0.42 3.56 -4.08
CA SER A 80 -0.32 3.71 -5.54
C SER A 80 -1.13 2.66 -6.29
N PRO A 81 -1.56 2.98 -7.54
CA PRO A 81 -1.60 4.31 -8.15
C PRO A 81 -2.70 5.21 -7.56
N HIS A 82 -2.73 6.49 -7.92
CA HIS A 82 -3.87 7.38 -7.66
C HIS A 82 -4.97 7.19 -8.71
N LEU A 83 -6.18 7.62 -8.39
CA LEU A 83 -7.34 7.55 -9.29
C LEU A 83 -7.55 8.85 -10.06
N LYS A 84 -7.54 9.99 -9.39
CA LYS A 84 -7.86 11.30 -9.95
C LYS A 84 -6.79 12.36 -9.67
N ASP A 85 -6.32 12.41 -8.43
CA ASP A 85 -5.41 13.43 -7.95
C ASP A 85 -4.07 12.80 -7.53
N PHE A 86 -2.98 13.34 -8.02
CA PHE A 86 -1.62 12.90 -7.65
C PHE A 86 -1.43 12.78 -6.14
N ARG A 87 -2.01 13.73 -5.38
CA ARG A 87 -1.88 13.84 -3.93
C ARG A 87 -2.55 12.70 -3.16
N GLU A 88 -3.41 11.91 -3.81
CA GLU A 88 -3.98 10.69 -3.21
C GLU A 88 -2.91 9.71 -2.73
N ARG A 89 -1.72 9.74 -3.37
CA ARG A 89 -0.59 8.87 -3.04
C ARG A 89 0.01 9.13 -1.66
N ILE A 90 -0.15 10.36 -1.13
CA ILE A 90 0.51 10.80 0.10
C ILE A 90 -0.54 11.50 0.98
N ARG A 91 -0.89 10.86 2.08
CA ARG A 91 -1.88 11.39 3.02
C ARG A 91 -1.32 11.40 4.44
N VAL A 92 -1.78 12.35 5.24
CA VAL A 92 -1.56 12.37 6.69
C VAL A 92 -2.91 12.60 7.36
N ASN A 93 -3.32 11.68 8.23
CA ASN A 93 -4.65 11.67 8.86
C ASN A 93 -5.78 11.86 7.83
N GLY A 94 -5.71 11.14 6.71
CA GLY A 94 -6.67 11.17 5.62
C GLY A 94 -6.57 12.39 4.69
N ALA A 95 -5.98 13.49 5.13
CA ALA A 95 -5.77 14.66 4.28
C ALA A 95 -4.64 14.41 3.27
N MET A 96 -4.90 14.73 2.01
CA MET A 96 -3.88 14.68 0.96
C MET A 96 -2.76 15.70 1.23
N ILE A 97 -1.54 15.40 0.80
CA ILE A 97 -0.42 16.34 0.84
C ILE A 97 -0.83 17.68 0.20
N PRO A 98 -0.54 18.84 0.82
CA PRO A 98 -0.85 20.13 0.23
C PRO A 98 -0.16 20.37 -1.13
N GLU A 99 -0.83 20.99 -2.07
CA GLU A 99 -0.25 21.37 -3.37
C GLU A 99 1.04 22.18 -3.20
N ALA A 100 1.02 23.12 -2.27
CA ALA A 100 2.19 23.94 -1.94
C ALA A 100 3.39 23.09 -1.48
N ALA A 101 3.17 22.00 -0.73
CA ALA A 101 4.24 21.10 -0.30
C ALA A 101 4.83 20.32 -1.48
N VAL A 102 3.99 19.85 -2.40
CA VAL A 102 4.45 19.19 -3.63
C VAL A 102 5.28 20.15 -4.48
N THR A 103 4.76 21.36 -4.71
CA THR A 103 5.44 22.40 -5.51
C THR A 103 6.78 22.79 -4.89
N ALA A 104 6.80 23.07 -3.59
CA ALA A 104 8.03 23.45 -2.89
C ALA A 104 9.09 22.34 -2.95
N PHE A 105 8.70 21.07 -2.78
CA PHE A 105 9.62 19.94 -2.89
C PHE A 105 10.21 19.83 -4.31
N VAL A 106 9.37 19.93 -5.35
CA VAL A 106 9.85 19.86 -6.73
C VAL A 106 10.77 21.04 -7.06
N GLU A 107 10.42 22.25 -6.66
CA GLU A 107 11.27 23.44 -6.87
C GLU A 107 12.64 23.30 -6.20
N LEU A 108 12.66 22.74 -4.98
CA LEU A 108 13.89 22.57 -4.21
C LEU A 108 14.81 21.49 -4.76
N TYR A 109 14.23 20.38 -5.27
CA TYR A 109 14.99 19.17 -5.55
C TYR A 109 15.13 18.83 -7.04
N ARG A 110 14.35 19.42 -7.96
CA ARG A 110 14.39 19.04 -9.40
C ARG A 110 15.81 19.05 -9.98
N ASP A 111 16.55 20.16 -9.80
CA ASP A 111 17.88 20.32 -10.39
C ASP A 111 18.92 19.43 -9.67
N ARG A 112 18.67 19.14 -8.39
CA ARG A 112 19.53 18.26 -7.58
C ARG A 112 19.32 16.77 -7.91
N PHE A 113 18.10 16.40 -8.27
CA PHE A 113 17.75 15.02 -8.61
C PHE A 113 17.99 14.69 -10.10
N GLU A 114 18.09 15.70 -10.95
CA GLU A 114 18.31 15.51 -12.40
C GLU A 114 19.51 14.59 -12.72
N PRO A 115 20.69 14.71 -12.07
CA PRO A 115 21.82 13.82 -12.34
C PRO A 115 21.58 12.34 -12.00
N ILE A 116 20.64 12.06 -11.10
CA ILE A 116 20.25 10.68 -10.68
C ILE A 116 19.33 10.06 -11.72
N THR A 117 18.64 10.88 -12.54
CA THR A 117 17.63 10.42 -13.50
C THR A 117 16.55 9.51 -12.88
N PRO A 118 15.89 9.94 -11.77
CA PRO A 118 14.93 9.09 -11.09
C PRO A 118 13.67 8.87 -11.91
N SER A 119 13.02 7.73 -11.69
CA SER A 119 11.68 7.46 -12.19
C SER A 119 10.62 8.28 -11.42
N PHE A 120 9.43 8.39 -11.99
CA PHE A 120 8.29 9.00 -11.32
C PHE A 120 7.99 8.34 -9.96
N PHE A 121 8.12 7.02 -9.87
CA PHE A 121 7.86 6.29 -8.63
C PHE A 121 8.91 6.60 -7.56
N GLU A 122 10.19 6.60 -7.91
CA GLU A 122 11.30 6.98 -7.01
C GLU A 122 11.11 8.42 -6.48
N TRP A 123 10.69 9.36 -7.33
CA TRP A 123 10.33 10.72 -6.94
C TRP A 123 9.20 10.77 -5.91
N THR A 124 8.12 10.00 -6.16
CA THR A 124 6.96 10.02 -5.27
C THR A 124 7.26 9.40 -3.91
N VAL A 125 8.10 8.37 -3.87
CA VAL A 125 8.59 7.79 -2.60
C VAL A 125 9.44 8.79 -1.83
N ALA A 126 10.37 9.47 -2.51
CA ALA A 126 11.23 10.49 -1.90
C ALA A 126 10.39 11.63 -1.29
N LEU A 127 9.43 12.16 -2.05
CA LEU A 127 8.48 13.17 -1.59
C LEU A 127 7.67 12.70 -0.37
N ALA A 128 7.18 11.45 -0.39
CA ALA A 128 6.37 10.91 0.68
C ALA A 128 7.16 10.82 2.00
N PHE A 129 8.36 10.27 1.95
CA PHE A 129 9.19 10.10 3.14
C PHE A 129 9.66 11.43 3.73
N ASP A 130 10.05 12.38 2.88
CA ASP A 130 10.40 13.74 3.32
C ASP A 130 9.19 14.46 3.94
N HIS A 131 8.00 14.31 3.33
CA HIS A 131 6.78 14.89 3.87
C HIS A 131 6.41 14.28 5.24
N PHE A 132 6.45 12.95 5.38
CA PHE A 132 6.14 12.28 6.65
C PHE A 132 7.09 12.69 7.77
N ARG A 133 8.39 12.81 7.48
CA ARG A 133 9.37 13.35 8.43
C ARG A 133 9.05 14.81 8.80
N THR A 134 8.80 15.65 7.80
CA THR A 134 8.56 17.09 7.99
C THR A 134 7.34 17.38 8.85
N VAL A 135 6.24 16.62 8.64
CA VAL A 135 5.02 16.79 9.46
C VAL A 135 5.07 16.02 10.77
N GLY A 136 6.08 15.18 10.99
CA GLY A 136 6.27 14.41 12.22
C GLY A 136 5.18 13.35 12.40
N THR A 137 5.03 12.42 11.45
CA THR A 137 4.11 11.28 11.62
C THR A 137 4.57 10.37 12.74
N ASP A 138 3.63 9.86 13.56
CA ASP A 138 3.93 8.86 14.60
C ASP A 138 4.21 7.50 13.97
N ILE A 139 3.45 7.15 12.94
CA ILE A 139 3.57 5.93 12.15
C ILE A 139 3.07 6.16 10.72
N ALA A 140 3.68 5.48 9.74
CA ALA A 140 3.21 5.49 8.36
C ALA A 140 2.82 4.08 7.90
N VAL A 141 1.80 3.97 7.05
CA VAL A 141 1.50 2.76 6.29
C VAL A 141 1.97 2.96 4.87
N ILE A 142 2.86 2.09 4.41
CA ILE A 142 3.56 2.24 3.13
C ILE A 142 3.24 1.04 2.25
N GLU A 143 2.53 1.28 1.15
CA GLU A 143 2.24 0.29 0.12
C GLU A 143 3.39 0.22 -0.88
N THR A 144 3.85 -1.00 -1.23
CA THR A 144 4.77 -1.20 -2.35
C THR A 144 4.08 -0.92 -3.69
N GLY A 145 4.81 -0.34 -4.63
CA GLY A 145 4.30 -0.16 -5.99
C GLY A 145 4.29 -1.45 -6.79
N LEU A 146 5.43 -2.14 -6.85
CA LEU A 146 5.62 -3.36 -7.64
C LEU A 146 6.60 -4.32 -6.95
N GLY A 147 6.19 -5.58 -6.84
CA GLY A 147 7.05 -6.61 -6.25
C GLY A 147 7.25 -6.40 -4.75
N GLY A 148 8.45 -6.10 -4.35
CA GLY A 148 8.85 -5.82 -2.97
C GLY A 148 10.36 -5.64 -2.84
N ARG A 149 11.15 -6.63 -3.22
CA ARG A 149 12.62 -6.64 -3.05
C ARG A 149 13.31 -5.41 -3.63
N LEU A 150 12.94 -5.01 -4.82
CA LEU A 150 13.50 -3.88 -5.57
C LEU A 150 12.49 -2.72 -5.72
N ASP A 151 11.45 -2.70 -4.89
CA ASP A 151 10.53 -1.57 -4.83
C ASP A 151 11.20 -0.39 -4.12
N SER A 152 11.04 0.81 -4.63
CA SER A 152 11.67 2.02 -4.06
C SER A 152 11.26 2.27 -2.61
N THR A 153 10.11 1.75 -2.16
CA THR A 153 9.70 1.83 -0.76
C THR A 153 10.53 0.92 0.16
N ASN A 154 11.27 -0.07 -0.40
CA ASN A 154 11.96 -1.09 0.39
C ASN A 154 13.27 -0.65 1.05
N VAL A 155 13.51 0.64 1.12
CA VAL A 155 14.62 1.24 1.89
C VAL A 155 14.28 1.43 3.37
N VAL A 156 13.03 1.21 3.77
CA VAL A 156 12.59 1.30 5.17
C VAL A 156 12.89 0.03 5.98
N THR A 157 12.95 0.17 7.30
CA THR A 157 12.90 -0.93 8.26
C THR A 157 11.59 -0.79 9.04
N PRO A 158 10.55 -1.57 8.71
CA PRO A 158 9.22 -1.38 9.29
C PRO A 158 9.09 -2.00 10.69
N GLU A 159 8.04 -1.60 11.43
CA GLU A 159 7.60 -2.27 12.66
C GLU A 159 7.02 -3.67 12.35
N VAL A 160 6.27 -3.76 11.25
CA VAL A 160 5.68 -5.01 10.75
C VAL A 160 5.72 -5.00 9.23
N SER A 161 6.17 -6.10 8.62
CA SER A 161 6.00 -6.37 7.19
C SER A 161 4.70 -7.12 6.96
N VAL A 162 3.92 -6.73 5.95
CA VAL A 162 2.64 -7.37 5.60
C VAL A 162 2.66 -7.83 4.15
N ILE A 163 2.34 -9.10 3.92
CA ILE A 163 2.16 -9.66 2.56
C ILE A 163 0.70 -10.11 2.46
N THR A 164 -0.12 -9.42 1.68
CA THR A 164 -1.56 -9.68 1.62
C THR A 164 -1.87 -11.04 0.99
N ASN A 165 -1.38 -11.27 -0.21
CA ASN A 165 -1.46 -12.54 -0.95
C ASN A 165 -0.44 -12.61 -2.08
N ILE A 166 -0.34 -13.77 -2.70
CA ILE A 166 0.45 -14.01 -3.91
C ILE A 166 -0.46 -14.53 -5.01
N GLY A 167 -0.50 -13.84 -6.13
CA GLY A 167 -1.26 -14.21 -7.32
C GLY A 167 -0.52 -13.81 -8.59
N TRP A 168 -1.09 -14.15 -9.75
CA TRP A 168 -0.55 -13.77 -11.04
C TRP A 168 -0.77 -12.29 -11.32
N ASP A 169 0.32 -11.53 -11.33
CA ASP A 169 0.35 -10.13 -11.72
C ASP A 169 1.78 -9.75 -12.07
N HIS A 170 1.97 -8.95 -13.12
CA HIS A 170 3.28 -8.51 -13.59
C HIS A 170 4.32 -9.66 -13.73
N ALA A 171 3.87 -10.86 -14.13
CA ALA A 171 4.70 -12.07 -14.19
C ALA A 171 5.95 -11.90 -15.07
N ASP A 172 5.86 -11.07 -16.09
CA ASP A 172 6.94 -10.73 -17.00
C ASP A 172 8.04 -9.84 -16.40
N LEU A 173 7.80 -9.24 -15.21
CA LEU A 173 8.79 -8.47 -14.44
C LEU A 173 9.22 -9.19 -13.16
N LEU A 174 8.28 -9.86 -12.51
CA LEU A 174 8.50 -10.51 -11.22
C LEU A 174 8.92 -11.98 -11.33
N GLY A 175 8.96 -12.51 -12.56
CA GLY A 175 9.34 -13.89 -12.87
C GLY A 175 8.17 -14.79 -13.26
N GLY A 176 8.44 -15.79 -14.07
CA GLY A 176 7.45 -16.64 -14.73
C GLY A 176 6.79 -17.72 -13.83
N SER A 177 6.79 -17.55 -12.51
CA SER A 177 6.14 -18.48 -11.58
C SER A 177 5.65 -17.75 -10.30
N LEU A 178 4.62 -18.32 -9.66
CA LEU A 178 4.12 -17.80 -8.39
C LEU A 178 5.20 -17.79 -7.30
N GLN A 179 6.11 -18.77 -7.31
CA GLN A 179 7.24 -18.83 -6.39
C GLN A 179 8.24 -17.68 -6.63
N ALA A 180 8.45 -17.28 -7.90
CA ALA A 180 9.29 -16.13 -8.22
C ALA A 180 8.65 -14.83 -7.74
N ILE A 181 7.35 -14.65 -8.00
CA ILE A 181 6.56 -13.50 -7.49
C ILE A 181 6.60 -13.47 -5.96
N ALA A 182 6.47 -14.63 -5.30
CA ALA A 182 6.57 -14.72 -3.84
C ALA A 182 7.95 -14.27 -3.32
N ARG A 183 9.05 -14.67 -3.98
CA ARG A 183 10.41 -14.24 -3.59
C ARG A 183 10.58 -12.73 -3.72
N GLU A 184 10.07 -12.12 -4.80
CA GLU A 184 10.13 -10.67 -4.97
C GLU A 184 9.35 -9.93 -3.86
N LYS A 185 8.14 -10.40 -3.54
CA LYS A 185 7.33 -9.79 -2.45
C LYS A 185 7.95 -10.06 -1.07
N ALA A 186 8.50 -11.25 -0.84
CA ALA A 186 9.22 -11.59 0.38
C ALA A 186 10.44 -10.69 0.65
N GLY A 187 10.93 -9.94 -0.34
CA GLY A 187 12.01 -8.98 -0.18
C GLY A 187 11.74 -7.85 0.81
N ILE A 188 10.48 -7.62 1.20
CA ILE A 188 10.14 -6.65 2.26
C ILE A 188 10.34 -7.22 3.68
N ILE A 189 10.53 -8.53 3.82
CA ILE A 189 10.79 -9.17 5.12
C ILE A 189 12.20 -8.80 5.57
N LYS A 190 12.31 -8.11 6.70
CA LYS A 190 13.56 -7.59 7.26
C LYS A 190 13.98 -8.39 8.48
N ARG A 191 15.29 -8.35 8.76
CA ARG A 191 15.88 -9.08 9.88
C ARG A 191 15.26 -8.72 11.23
N GLY A 192 14.69 -9.73 11.89
CA GLY A 192 14.07 -9.60 13.20
C GLY A 192 12.72 -8.86 13.22
N VAL A 193 12.24 -8.36 12.08
CA VAL A 193 10.96 -7.65 11.97
C VAL A 193 9.83 -8.65 11.78
N PRO A 194 8.75 -8.62 12.56
CA PRO A 194 7.60 -9.51 12.37
C PRO A 194 6.99 -9.38 10.98
N VAL A 195 6.54 -10.52 10.42
CA VAL A 195 5.82 -10.57 9.15
C VAL A 195 4.45 -11.21 9.32
N VAL A 196 3.43 -10.52 8.80
CA VAL A 196 2.07 -11.03 8.65
C VAL A 196 1.86 -11.43 7.20
N VAL A 197 1.39 -12.64 6.97
CA VAL A 197 0.98 -13.13 5.65
C VAL A 197 -0.53 -13.40 5.68
N GLY A 198 -1.27 -12.67 4.86
CA GLY A 198 -2.73 -12.74 4.81
C GLY A 198 -3.22 -14.04 4.18
N GLU A 199 -2.59 -14.44 3.06
CA GLU A 199 -2.96 -15.65 2.34
C GLU A 199 -1.75 -16.24 1.62
N ALA A 200 -1.41 -17.49 1.96
CA ALA A 200 -0.43 -18.30 1.24
C ALA A 200 -0.65 -19.79 1.55
N GLU A 201 -0.50 -20.65 0.54
CA GLU A 201 -0.66 -22.09 0.67
C GLU A 201 0.48 -22.85 -0.05
N GLY A 202 0.74 -24.08 0.37
CA GLY A 202 1.69 -24.98 -0.28
C GLY A 202 3.07 -24.34 -0.48
N SER A 203 3.64 -24.52 -1.65
CA SER A 203 4.99 -24.02 -1.98
C SER A 203 5.15 -22.50 -1.90
N ILE A 204 4.06 -21.72 -1.99
CA ILE A 204 4.09 -20.28 -1.80
C ILE A 204 4.33 -19.94 -0.33
N ALA A 205 3.59 -20.59 0.57
CA ALA A 205 3.80 -20.44 2.02
C ALA A 205 5.23 -20.84 2.41
N ASP A 206 5.75 -21.92 1.82
CA ASP A 206 7.12 -22.40 2.09
C ASP A 206 8.18 -21.36 1.68
N VAL A 207 8.03 -20.73 0.51
CA VAL A 207 8.94 -19.66 0.05
C VAL A 207 8.94 -18.49 1.01
N LEU A 208 7.76 -18.02 1.43
CA LEU A 208 7.65 -16.87 2.33
C LEU A 208 8.19 -17.20 3.73
N ARG A 209 7.88 -18.42 4.24
CA ARG A 209 8.36 -18.91 5.54
C ARG A 209 9.89 -19.07 5.55
N ALA A 210 10.47 -19.68 4.50
CA ALA A 210 11.92 -19.80 4.40
C ALA A 210 12.64 -18.45 4.42
N LYS A 211 12.07 -17.42 3.79
CA LYS A 211 12.59 -16.05 3.88
C LYS A 211 12.47 -15.49 5.29
N ALA A 212 11.34 -15.67 5.96
CA ALA A 212 11.15 -15.22 7.34
C ALA A 212 12.15 -15.88 8.30
N GLU A 213 12.38 -17.20 8.15
CA GLU A 213 13.37 -17.95 8.93
C GLU A 213 14.80 -17.44 8.70
N ALA A 214 15.18 -17.20 7.44
CA ALA A 214 16.50 -16.67 7.08
C ALA A 214 16.75 -15.28 7.70
N GLU A 215 15.69 -14.46 7.79
CA GLU A 215 15.75 -13.14 8.41
C GLU A 215 15.48 -13.17 9.92
N LYS A 216 15.22 -14.33 10.51
CA LYS A 216 14.81 -14.48 11.92
C LYS A 216 13.58 -13.59 12.24
N ALA A 217 12.72 -13.40 11.26
CA ALA A 217 11.49 -12.64 11.37
C ALA A 217 10.39 -13.48 12.01
N PRO A 218 9.75 -13.04 13.10
CA PRO A 218 8.58 -13.71 13.63
C PRO A 218 7.49 -13.84 12.55
N TRP A 219 7.01 -15.07 12.34
CA TRP A 219 6.06 -15.39 11.27
C TRP A 219 4.63 -15.52 11.79
N THR A 220 3.70 -14.87 11.12
CA THR A 220 2.25 -15.03 11.35
C THR A 220 1.55 -15.25 10.02
N LEU A 221 0.97 -16.44 9.83
CA LEU A 221 0.02 -16.72 8.75
C LEU A 221 -1.39 -16.53 9.29
N VAL A 222 -2.18 -15.72 8.61
CA VAL A 222 -3.54 -15.38 9.05
C VAL A 222 -4.47 -16.57 8.84
N ASP A 223 -5.22 -16.94 9.90
CA ASP A 223 -6.28 -17.93 9.80
C ASP A 223 -7.47 -17.33 9.02
N ARG A 224 -7.73 -17.87 7.83
CA ARG A 224 -8.81 -17.43 6.94
C ARG A 224 -10.19 -17.73 7.48
N THR A 225 -10.28 -18.67 8.42
CA THR A 225 -11.53 -19.09 9.06
C THR A 225 -11.80 -18.33 10.36
N ALA A 226 -10.81 -17.59 10.88
CA ALA A 226 -10.96 -16.80 12.09
C ALA A 226 -12.13 -15.84 11.98
N GLU A 227 -12.87 -15.71 13.06
CA GLU A 227 -13.99 -14.77 13.15
C GLU A 227 -13.50 -13.33 13.00
N GLN A 228 -14.21 -12.54 12.20
CA GLN A 228 -13.98 -11.12 12.05
C GLN A 228 -15.28 -10.39 12.47
N PRO A 229 -15.35 -9.92 13.73
CA PRO A 229 -16.62 -9.45 14.31
C PRO A 229 -16.94 -7.98 13.97
N TYR A 230 -16.05 -7.28 13.29
CA TYR A 230 -16.20 -5.84 13.05
C TYR A 230 -16.94 -5.56 11.74
N THR A 231 -17.72 -4.49 11.75
CA THR A 231 -18.34 -3.94 10.52
C THR A 231 -17.28 -3.25 9.67
N LEU A 232 -17.33 -3.48 8.35
CA LEU A 232 -16.50 -2.80 7.36
C LEU A 232 -17.38 -1.88 6.52
N ASP A 233 -16.86 -0.71 6.15
CA ASP A 233 -17.45 0.15 5.12
C ASP A 233 -16.99 -0.23 3.69
N LEU A 234 -16.11 -1.22 3.57
CA LEU A 234 -15.66 -1.81 2.30
C LEU A 234 -16.45 -3.08 1.99
N ALA A 235 -17.05 -3.13 0.81
CA ALA A 235 -17.87 -4.25 0.38
C ALA A 235 -17.04 -5.41 -0.21
N GLY A 236 -17.55 -6.62 -0.03
CA GLY A 236 -17.03 -7.83 -0.65
C GLY A 236 -16.27 -8.78 0.30
N PRO A 237 -16.31 -10.10 0.01
CA PRO A 237 -15.73 -11.12 0.88
C PRO A 237 -14.20 -11.01 1.00
N HIS A 238 -13.53 -10.53 -0.03
CA HIS A 238 -12.08 -10.29 -0.02
C HIS A 238 -11.69 -9.19 0.98
N GLN A 239 -12.59 -8.24 1.30
CA GLN A 239 -12.32 -7.21 2.31
C GLN A 239 -12.35 -7.78 3.72
N GLN A 240 -13.13 -8.84 3.96
CA GLN A 240 -13.08 -9.58 5.22
C GLN A 240 -11.70 -10.22 5.44
N GLN A 241 -11.10 -10.77 4.38
CA GLN A 241 -9.74 -11.33 4.46
C GLN A 241 -8.68 -10.23 4.67
N ASN A 242 -8.81 -9.09 3.99
CA ASN A 242 -7.95 -7.94 4.22
C ASN A 242 -8.05 -7.46 5.68
N ALA A 243 -9.28 -7.41 6.23
CA ALA A 243 -9.49 -7.04 7.64
C ALA A 243 -8.84 -8.02 8.62
N ARG A 244 -8.91 -9.34 8.38
CA ARG A 244 -8.19 -10.32 9.21
C ARG A 244 -6.68 -10.08 9.20
N THR A 245 -6.12 -9.76 8.03
CA THR A 245 -4.70 -9.41 7.88
C THR A 245 -4.35 -8.16 8.69
N VAL A 246 -5.21 -7.15 8.64
CA VAL A 246 -5.08 -5.92 9.42
C VAL A 246 -5.15 -6.20 10.92
N LEU A 247 -6.12 -7.01 11.38
CA LEU A 247 -6.26 -7.36 12.79
C LEU A 247 -5.02 -8.10 13.34
N ALA A 248 -4.46 -9.03 12.57
CA ALA A 248 -3.20 -9.69 12.92
C ALA A 248 -2.03 -8.69 13.01
N THR A 249 -2.00 -7.70 12.11
CA THR A 249 -1.00 -6.62 12.12
C THR A 249 -1.16 -5.72 13.35
N VAL A 250 -2.39 -5.32 13.67
CA VAL A 250 -2.71 -4.53 14.87
C VAL A 250 -2.27 -5.23 16.14
N GLU A 251 -2.51 -6.55 16.24
CA GLU A 251 -2.08 -7.33 17.39
C GLU A 251 -0.56 -7.34 17.58
N LEU A 252 0.22 -7.42 16.49
CA LEU A 252 1.68 -7.32 16.58
C LEU A 252 2.13 -5.92 16.98
N LEU A 253 1.50 -4.86 16.46
CA LEU A 253 1.78 -3.49 16.88
C LEU A 253 1.49 -3.29 18.37
N ARG A 254 0.38 -3.83 18.88
CA ARG A 254 0.05 -3.79 20.32
C ARG A 254 1.13 -4.45 21.17
N ARG A 255 1.64 -5.62 20.74
CA ARG A 255 2.74 -6.32 21.44
C ARG A 255 4.05 -5.52 21.45
N GLN A 256 4.24 -4.64 20.47
CA GLN A 256 5.35 -3.71 20.40
C GLN A 256 5.12 -2.42 21.21
N GLY A 257 3.98 -2.30 21.91
CA GLY A 257 3.67 -1.16 22.78
C GLY A 257 2.84 -0.05 22.13
N TRP A 258 2.33 -0.24 20.91
CA TRP A 258 1.41 0.72 20.32
C TRP A 258 0.04 0.68 21.01
N SER A 259 -0.44 1.85 21.45
CA SER A 259 -1.76 1.97 22.06
C SER A 259 -2.85 2.03 20.99
N ILE A 260 -3.48 0.90 20.71
CA ILE A 260 -4.56 0.77 19.70
C ILE A 260 -5.77 0.10 20.40
N PRO A 261 -6.70 0.86 20.99
CA PRO A 261 -7.87 0.31 21.69
C PRO A 261 -8.83 -0.41 20.72
N ASP A 262 -9.59 -1.40 21.20
CA ASP A 262 -10.60 -2.11 20.39
C ASP A 262 -11.65 -1.16 19.80
N ALA A 263 -12.01 -0.11 20.53
CA ALA A 263 -12.91 0.93 20.03
C ALA A 263 -12.34 1.67 18.82
N ALA A 264 -11.01 1.87 18.74
CA ALA A 264 -10.34 2.46 17.57
C ALA A 264 -10.36 1.47 16.40
N VAL A 265 -10.15 0.17 16.66
CA VAL A 265 -10.26 -0.87 15.63
C VAL A 265 -11.66 -0.88 15.02
N ALA A 266 -12.71 -0.94 15.86
CA ALA A 266 -14.09 -0.96 15.41
C ALA A 266 -14.46 0.28 14.58
N ARG A 267 -14.13 1.48 15.07
CA ARG A 267 -14.41 2.72 14.33
C ARG A 267 -13.60 2.83 13.05
N GLY A 268 -12.30 2.48 13.10
CA GLY A 268 -11.43 2.56 11.94
C GLY A 268 -11.89 1.67 10.80
N LEU A 269 -12.28 0.43 11.08
CA LEU A 269 -12.81 -0.50 10.08
C LEU A 269 -14.17 -0.04 9.50
N ALA A 270 -15.04 0.53 10.34
CA ALA A 270 -16.36 1.01 9.90
C ALA A 270 -16.31 2.35 9.14
N ARG A 271 -15.18 3.06 9.12
CA ARG A 271 -15.04 4.42 8.59
C ARG A 271 -13.82 4.59 7.68
N THR A 272 -13.32 3.51 7.11
CA THR A 272 -12.09 3.51 6.28
C THR A 272 -12.18 4.51 5.13
N CYS A 273 -13.28 4.48 4.36
CA CYS A 273 -13.48 5.39 3.24
C CYS A 273 -13.53 6.85 3.68
N THR A 274 -14.24 7.14 4.78
CA THR A 274 -14.37 8.50 5.32
C THR A 274 -13.04 9.01 5.87
N ASN A 275 -12.34 8.18 6.66
CA ASN A 275 -11.10 8.57 7.32
C ASN A 275 -9.92 8.72 6.37
N THR A 276 -9.92 7.99 5.25
CA THR A 276 -8.75 7.92 4.37
C THR A 276 -9.01 8.37 2.94
N GLY A 277 -10.28 8.66 2.58
CA GLY A 277 -10.67 9.00 1.21
C GLY A 277 -10.48 7.84 0.23
N PHE A 278 -10.55 6.57 0.70
CA PHE A 278 -10.40 5.39 -0.14
C PHE A 278 -11.56 5.24 -1.11
N ALA A 279 -11.27 4.95 -2.36
CA ALA A 279 -12.24 4.86 -3.44
C ALA A 279 -11.87 3.75 -4.44
N GLY A 280 -12.80 3.46 -5.37
CA GLY A 280 -12.57 2.53 -6.48
C GLY A 280 -12.52 1.04 -6.09
N ARG A 281 -13.18 0.66 -4.98
CA ARG A 281 -13.37 -0.75 -4.58
C ARG A 281 -14.84 -1.03 -4.37
N TRP A 282 -15.49 -1.66 -5.35
CA TRP A 282 -16.93 -1.90 -5.36
C TRP A 282 -17.73 -0.64 -4.95
N GLN A 283 -17.30 0.49 -5.47
CA GLN A 283 -17.86 1.79 -5.09
C GLN A 283 -19.09 2.10 -5.90
N VAL A 284 -20.24 2.22 -5.24
CA VAL A 284 -21.49 2.66 -5.86
C VAL A 284 -21.42 4.18 -6.06
N ILE A 285 -21.42 4.64 -7.30
CA ILE A 285 -21.38 6.07 -7.69
C ILE A 285 -22.71 6.56 -8.26
N GLY A 286 -23.65 5.66 -8.56
CA GLY A 286 -25.00 5.96 -9.02
C GLY A 286 -25.94 4.83 -8.64
N ARG A 287 -27.22 5.15 -8.39
CA ARG A 287 -28.26 4.16 -8.05
C ARG A 287 -29.30 3.98 -9.15
N GLU A 288 -29.48 4.96 -10.01
CA GLU A 288 -30.43 4.96 -11.13
C GLU A 288 -29.76 5.55 -12.39
N PRO A 289 -29.16 4.72 -13.26
CA PRO A 289 -28.92 3.28 -13.10
C PRO A 289 -27.88 2.95 -12.02
N LEU A 290 -27.93 1.72 -11.50
CA LEU A 290 -26.88 1.27 -10.59
C LEU A 290 -25.52 1.30 -11.31
N THR A 291 -24.63 2.15 -10.82
CA THR A 291 -23.29 2.33 -11.36
C THR A 291 -22.26 2.01 -10.29
N VAL A 292 -21.43 1.00 -10.55
CA VAL A 292 -20.37 0.55 -9.64
C VAL A 292 -19.02 0.73 -10.33
N VAL A 293 -18.04 1.22 -9.62
CA VAL A 293 -16.65 1.30 -10.09
C VAL A 293 -15.74 0.43 -9.21
N ASP A 294 -14.85 -0.31 -9.88
CA ASP A 294 -13.82 -1.13 -9.24
C ASP A 294 -12.53 -1.08 -10.07
N VAL A 295 -11.39 -1.13 -9.42
CA VAL A 295 -10.08 -1.10 -10.07
C VAL A 295 -9.45 -2.49 -10.25
N GLY A 296 -10.21 -3.56 -10.06
CA GLY A 296 -9.77 -4.92 -10.36
C GLY A 296 -9.34 -5.05 -11.83
N HIS A 297 -8.10 -5.47 -12.08
CA HIS A 297 -7.49 -5.48 -13.42
C HIS A 297 -6.70 -6.76 -13.73
N ASN A 298 -6.63 -7.70 -12.80
CA ASN A 298 -6.04 -9.02 -13.00
C ASN A 298 -7.10 -10.12 -12.86
N GLU A 299 -6.77 -11.36 -13.22
CA GLU A 299 -7.73 -12.47 -13.24
C GLU A 299 -8.43 -12.67 -11.91
N ASP A 300 -7.69 -12.67 -10.79
CA ASP A 300 -8.25 -12.89 -9.46
C ASP A 300 -9.17 -11.73 -9.05
N GLY A 301 -8.78 -10.48 -9.31
CA GLY A 301 -9.60 -9.30 -9.06
C GLY A 301 -10.91 -9.32 -9.87
N LEU A 302 -10.83 -9.64 -11.18
CA LEU A 302 -12.01 -9.74 -12.04
C LEU A 302 -12.94 -10.90 -11.64
N ARG A 303 -12.39 -12.01 -11.13
CA ARG A 303 -13.18 -13.13 -10.60
C ARG A 303 -14.01 -12.70 -9.38
N VAL A 304 -13.41 -11.91 -8.48
CA VAL A 304 -14.11 -11.34 -7.33
C VAL A 304 -15.24 -10.39 -7.78
N VAL A 305 -14.95 -9.45 -8.69
CA VAL A 305 -15.93 -8.52 -9.26
C VAL A 305 -17.10 -9.28 -9.87
N ARG A 306 -16.83 -10.33 -10.66
CA ARG A 306 -17.87 -11.18 -11.26
C ARG A 306 -18.75 -11.86 -10.20
N THR A 307 -18.15 -12.36 -9.12
CA THR A 307 -18.90 -13.02 -8.03
C THR A 307 -19.81 -12.01 -7.32
N MET A 308 -19.34 -10.80 -7.07
CA MET A 308 -20.12 -9.73 -6.45
C MET A 308 -21.28 -9.28 -7.37
N LEU A 309 -21.02 -9.12 -8.67
CA LEU A 309 -22.09 -8.82 -9.65
C LEU A 309 -23.17 -9.90 -9.63
N ALA A 310 -22.78 -11.17 -9.66
CA ALA A 310 -23.74 -12.28 -9.62
C ALA A 310 -24.59 -12.25 -8.34
N ALA A 311 -24.01 -11.94 -7.19
CA ALA A 311 -24.73 -11.85 -5.92
C ALA A 311 -25.73 -10.68 -5.89
N ASP A 312 -25.34 -9.50 -6.37
CA ASP A 312 -26.18 -8.30 -6.35
C ASP A 312 -27.33 -8.35 -7.39
N PHE A 313 -27.14 -9.07 -8.51
CA PHE A 313 -28.14 -9.17 -9.57
C PHE A 313 -28.97 -10.47 -9.55
N SER A 314 -28.61 -11.47 -8.75
CA SER A 314 -29.36 -12.72 -8.60
C SER A 314 -30.53 -12.62 -7.62
N THR A 315 -30.62 -11.56 -6.82
CA THR A 315 -31.79 -11.33 -5.96
C THR A 315 -32.86 -10.60 -6.73
N PRO A 316 -34.08 -11.17 -6.93
CA PRO A 316 -35.21 -10.44 -7.52
C PRO A 316 -35.44 -9.19 -6.65
N ARG A 317 -35.33 -7.99 -7.23
CA ARG A 317 -35.78 -6.78 -6.56
C ARG A 317 -37.29 -6.87 -6.45
N ASN A 318 -37.83 -7.16 -5.27
CA ASN A 318 -39.24 -6.97 -5.00
C ASN A 318 -39.53 -5.48 -5.23
N THR A 319 -40.20 -5.21 -6.34
CA THR A 319 -40.78 -3.92 -6.70
C THR A 319 -41.96 -3.61 -5.77
#